data_25b1cc77d4d1ddcd32e76c93ed29a4c3
#
_entry.id   25b1cc77d4d1ddcd32e76c93ed29a4c3
#
_cell.length_a   1.000
_cell.length_b   1.000
_cell.length_c   1.000
_cell.angle_alpha   90.00
_cell.angle_beta   90.00
_cell.angle_gamma   90.00
#
_symmetry.space_group_name_H-M   'P 1'
#
loop_
_entity.id
_entity.type
_entity.pdbx_description
1 polymer ?
#
loop_
_entity_poly.entity_id
_entity_poly.type
_entity_poly.pdbx_seq_one_letter_code
_entity_poly.pdbx_strand_id
1 'polypeptide(L)'
;MLMIKAIKKLFLGEAPSWYKSTILFFLIINPLALFALNALGMNGNFIVGWIFLLEFIFTLALALKCYPLQPGGLLAIQAIALGLTSTNTVYYEIEHNLEVILLLVFMVAGIFFMKNLMLTIFTKLLLKVKSKTYLSLLFCLSAAVLSAFLDALTVTAVLIGVTIGFYRIFHAISSGKEFGDTRHDFHDNSGLSELGHKDMEQFKAFLRDLVMHGAVGTALGGVCTIVGEPQNLLIAKVVGWEFLEFFMVMAPITMPVLFFGLLTCITVERFAIAGFGNELPDAVRNIFNDFDTYEKNNITIDQKAELLIEMLVLLFLVIALALHIAAVGLIGLAVIILLTSFKGITEEHKLGEAFHEALPFTALLAVFFAIVGVIGDQQLFIPIISFVLAQDPSMQPSLFFIANGFLSAISDNVFVATVYINEVKAAYDNNLINREQFENLAVAINTGTNIPSIATPNGQAAFLFLLTSSLAPLINLSYFRMVIMALPYTIVLSIVGFTSVYYFL
;
A
#
# COMPACT_ATOMS: atom_id res chain seq x y z
N MET A 1 -37.24 22.25 0.90
CA MET A 1 -37.24 20.78 0.74
C MET A 1 -36.36 20.31 -0.43
N LEU A 2 -36.51 20.89 -1.64
CA LEU A 2 -35.68 20.57 -2.83
C LEU A 2 -34.19 20.83 -2.61
N MET A 3 -33.80 21.98 -2.02
CA MET A 3 -32.42 22.34 -1.71
C MET A 3 -31.75 21.34 -0.78
N ILE A 4 -32.42 20.90 0.30
CA ILE A 4 -31.89 19.91 1.24
C ILE A 4 -31.66 18.55 0.56
N LYS A 5 -32.60 18.13 -0.33
CA LYS A 5 -32.42 16.92 -1.14
C LYS A 5 -31.21 17.05 -2.10
N ALA A 6 -31.01 18.22 -2.71
CA ALA A 6 -29.88 18.49 -3.57
C ALA A 6 -28.56 18.45 -2.78
N ILE A 7 -28.48 19.10 -1.64
CA ILE A 7 -27.30 19.06 -0.75
C ILE A 7 -26.98 17.63 -0.31
N LYS A 8 -28.00 16.84 0.11
CA LYS A 8 -27.81 15.44 0.48
C LYS A 8 -27.33 14.57 -0.71
N LYS A 9 -27.75 14.89 -1.93
CA LYS A 9 -27.25 14.20 -3.15
C LYS A 9 -25.78 14.51 -3.41
N LEU A 10 -25.38 15.78 -3.28
CA LEU A 10 -24.01 16.24 -3.50
C LEU A 10 -23.03 15.78 -2.40
N PHE A 11 -23.53 15.65 -1.16
CA PHE A 11 -22.70 15.24 -0.03
C PHE A 11 -22.03 13.89 -0.29
N LEU A 12 -20.70 13.81 -0.23
CA LEU A 12 -19.86 12.64 -0.51
C LEU A 12 -20.12 11.98 -1.89
N GLY A 13 -20.53 12.75 -2.90
CA GLY A 13 -20.59 12.34 -4.30
C GLY A 13 -21.39 11.05 -4.54
N GLU A 14 -20.77 10.03 -5.13
CA GLU A 14 -21.38 8.74 -5.49
C GLU A 14 -21.40 7.69 -4.35
N ALA A 15 -20.97 8.08 -3.14
CA ALA A 15 -21.02 7.16 -1.99
C ALA A 15 -22.43 6.64 -1.71
N PRO A 16 -22.60 5.39 -1.25
CA PRO A 16 -23.91 4.80 -0.93
C PRO A 16 -24.72 5.65 0.06
N SER A 17 -26.04 5.71 -0.11
CA SER A 17 -26.91 6.56 0.74
C SER A 17 -26.84 6.22 2.22
N TRP A 18 -26.69 4.93 2.57
CA TRP A 18 -26.50 4.52 3.95
C TRP A 18 -25.18 5.05 4.53
N TYR A 19 -24.08 5.02 3.75
CA TYR A 19 -22.78 5.54 4.18
C TYR A 19 -22.85 7.04 4.47
N LYS A 20 -23.43 7.82 3.52
CA LYS A 20 -23.67 9.25 3.72
C LYS A 20 -24.46 9.54 4.99
N SER A 21 -25.50 8.75 5.26
CA SER A 21 -26.33 8.91 6.48
C SER A 21 -25.55 8.56 7.74
N THR A 22 -24.67 7.57 7.70
CA THR A 22 -23.79 7.20 8.82
C THR A 22 -22.81 8.32 9.14
N ILE A 23 -22.15 8.90 8.14
CA ILE A 23 -21.23 10.04 8.38
C ILE A 23 -21.98 11.25 8.95
N LEU A 24 -23.15 11.58 8.41
CA LEU A 24 -23.98 12.65 8.99
C LEU A 24 -24.41 12.34 10.42
N PHE A 25 -24.72 11.08 10.75
CA PHE A 25 -25.03 10.65 12.10
C PHE A 25 -23.82 10.85 13.03
N PHE A 26 -22.63 10.49 12.63
CA PHE A 26 -21.40 10.72 13.39
C PHE A 26 -21.21 12.20 13.71
N LEU A 27 -21.33 13.07 12.70
CA LEU A 27 -21.20 14.52 12.88
C LEU A 27 -22.26 15.13 13.83
N ILE A 28 -23.41 14.50 13.98
CA ILE A 28 -24.46 14.96 14.89
C ILE A 28 -24.29 14.36 16.29
N ILE A 29 -23.98 13.07 16.39
CA ILE A 29 -23.94 12.37 17.67
C ILE A 29 -22.75 12.80 18.54
N ASN A 30 -21.58 13.09 17.92
CA ASN A 30 -20.36 13.42 18.65
C ASN A 30 -20.50 14.64 19.57
N PRO A 31 -20.99 15.83 19.11
CA PRO A 31 -21.18 16.97 19.99
C PRO A 31 -22.25 16.71 21.06
N LEU A 32 -23.30 15.95 20.72
CA LEU A 32 -24.35 15.60 21.68
C LEU A 32 -23.81 14.65 22.76
N ALA A 33 -23.04 13.64 22.38
CA ALA A 33 -22.40 12.71 23.30
C ALA A 33 -21.42 13.45 24.23
N LEU A 34 -20.58 14.33 23.68
CA LEU A 34 -19.62 15.10 24.46
C LEU A 34 -20.33 15.96 25.53
N PHE A 35 -21.37 16.68 25.11
CA PHE A 35 -22.15 17.51 26.03
C PHE A 35 -22.84 16.66 27.12
N ALA A 36 -23.50 15.57 26.74
CA ALA A 36 -24.22 14.70 27.65
C ALA A 36 -23.29 14.02 28.68
N LEU A 37 -22.14 13.48 28.21
CA LEU A 37 -21.19 12.81 29.09
C LEU A 37 -20.54 13.78 30.07
N ASN A 38 -20.17 14.99 29.65
CA ASN A 38 -19.65 16.02 30.54
C ASN A 38 -20.70 16.50 31.53
N ALA A 39 -21.96 16.63 31.13
CA ALA A 39 -23.07 16.98 32.05
C ALA A 39 -23.33 15.90 33.11
N LEU A 40 -23.03 14.63 32.80
CA LEU A 40 -23.09 13.50 33.74
C LEU A 40 -21.86 13.39 34.65
N GLY A 41 -20.87 14.28 34.52
CA GLY A 41 -19.63 14.24 35.28
C GLY A 41 -18.64 13.14 34.86
N MET A 42 -18.84 12.58 33.68
CA MET A 42 -17.92 11.61 33.09
C MET A 42 -16.79 12.32 32.31
N ASN A 43 -15.67 11.62 32.06
CA ASN A 43 -14.65 12.15 31.16
C ASN A 43 -15.11 12.03 29.69
N GLY A 44 -15.96 13.01 29.29
CA GLY A 44 -16.55 13.01 27.95
C GLY A 44 -15.52 13.10 26.83
N ASN A 45 -14.43 13.85 27.04
CA ASN A 45 -13.36 13.99 26.05
C ASN A 45 -12.69 12.65 25.74
N PHE A 46 -12.35 11.87 26.76
CA PHE A 46 -11.77 10.54 26.62
C PHE A 46 -12.70 9.57 25.87
N ILE A 47 -13.97 9.51 26.30
CA ILE A 47 -14.96 8.59 25.70
C ILE A 47 -15.26 8.98 24.25
N VAL A 48 -15.48 10.27 23.99
CA VAL A 48 -15.75 10.76 22.62
C VAL A 48 -14.49 10.67 21.75
N GLY A 49 -13.29 10.82 22.32
CA GLY A 49 -12.04 10.53 21.62
C GLY A 49 -11.99 9.11 21.07
N TRP A 50 -12.38 8.12 21.88
CA TRP A 50 -12.51 6.72 21.41
C TRP A 50 -13.58 6.55 20.33
N ILE A 51 -14.72 7.25 20.45
CA ILE A 51 -15.76 7.23 19.41
C ILE A 51 -15.20 7.77 18.09
N PHE A 52 -14.53 8.93 18.11
CA PHE A 52 -13.86 9.49 16.93
C PHE A 52 -12.86 8.54 16.29
N LEU A 53 -12.06 7.87 17.10
CA LEU A 53 -11.10 6.89 16.61
C LEU A 53 -11.79 5.71 15.89
N LEU A 54 -12.86 5.17 16.49
CA LEU A 54 -13.62 4.07 15.88
C LEU A 54 -14.34 4.51 14.60
N GLU A 55 -14.90 5.73 14.58
CA GLU A 55 -15.53 6.31 13.40
C GLU A 55 -14.52 6.55 12.29
N PHE A 56 -13.31 6.98 12.63
CA PHE A 56 -12.23 7.15 11.66
C PHE A 56 -11.79 5.81 11.09
N ILE A 57 -11.59 4.78 11.93
CA ILE A 57 -11.31 3.40 11.49
C ILE A 57 -12.44 2.89 10.57
N PHE A 58 -13.70 3.19 10.88
CA PHE A 58 -14.83 2.88 9.99
C PHE A 58 -14.67 3.52 8.61
N THR A 59 -14.21 4.77 8.51
CA THR A 59 -13.97 5.43 7.20
C THR A 59 -12.85 4.74 6.43
N LEU A 60 -11.78 4.30 7.10
CA LEU A 60 -10.67 3.56 6.49
C LEU A 60 -11.10 2.16 6.03
N ALA A 61 -11.81 1.42 6.87
CA ALA A 61 -12.32 0.09 6.55
C ALA A 61 -13.30 0.10 5.36
N LEU A 62 -13.94 1.22 5.09
CA LEU A 62 -14.89 1.40 3.99
C LEU A 62 -14.34 2.28 2.85
N ALA A 63 -13.03 2.36 2.69
CA ALA A 63 -12.36 3.13 1.64
C ALA A 63 -12.86 2.81 0.22
N LEU A 64 -13.29 1.58 -0.03
CA LEU A 64 -13.93 1.16 -1.30
C LEU A 64 -15.30 1.79 -1.55
N LYS A 65 -15.96 2.35 -0.53
CA LYS A 65 -17.28 3.00 -0.66
C LYS A 65 -17.17 4.51 -0.80
N CYS A 66 -16.14 5.08 -0.19
CA CYS A 66 -15.81 6.49 -0.28
C CYS A 66 -14.33 6.65 0.13
N TYR A 67 -13.56 7.39 -0.68
CA TYR A 67 -12.17 7.66 -0.34
C TYR A 67 -12.09 8.36 1.03
N PRO A 68 -11.24 7.91 1.96
CA PRO A 68 -11.31 8.33 3.38
C PRO A 68 -11.01 9.80 3.65
N LEU A 69 -10.37 10.50 2.71
CA LEU A 69 -9.98 11.91 2.89
C LEU A 69 -11.17 12.80 3.26
N GLN A 70 -12.30 12.66 2.57
CA GLN A 70 -13.45 13.53 2.81
C GLN A 70 -14.19 13.17 4.12
N PRO A 71 -14.64 11.93 4.35
CA PRO A 71 -15.32 11.60 5.60
C PRO A 71 -14.39 11.70 6.82
N GLY A 72 -13.16 11.23 6.72
CA GLY A 72 -12.16 11.36 7.79
C GLY A 72 -11.78 12.82 8.07
N GLY A 73 -11.66 13.64 7.02
CA GLY A 73 -11.39 15.07 7.13
C GLY A 73 -12.52 15.83 7.83
N LEU A 74 -13.79 15.46 7.59
CA LEU A 74 -14.92 16.03 8.33
C LEU A 74 -14.87 15.70 9.83
N LEU A 75 -14.49 14.45 10.17
CA LEU A 75 -14.27 14.06 11.56
C LEU A 75 -13.11 14.85 12.18
N ALA A 76 -11.98 14.99 11.48
CA ALA A 76 -10.84 15.75 11.95
C ALA A 76 -11.19 17.23 12.22
N ILE A 77 -11.93 17.88 11.31
CA ILE A 77 -12.43 19.24 11.50
C ILE A 77 -13.34 19.31 12.74
N GLN A 78 -14.23 18.35 12.89
CA GLN A 78 -15.13 18.30 14.05
C GLN A 78 -14.37 18.07 15.36
N ALA A 79 -13.35 17.22 15.38
CA ALA A 79 -12.52 16.98 16.57
C ALA A 79 -11.84 18.26 17.06
N ILE A 80 -11.30 19.06 16.13
CA ILE A 80 -10.71 20.38 16.44
C ILE A 80 -11.80 21.33 16.95
N ALA A 81 -12.95 21.39 16.29
CA ALA A 81 -14.06 22.28 16.67
C ALA A 81 -14.64 21.95 18.06
N LEU A 82 -14.60 20.69 18.48
CA LEU A 82 -15.04 20.23 19.80
C LEU A 82 -13.94 20.33 20.88
N GLY A 83 -12.72 20.73 20.52
CA GLY A 83 -11.61 20.86 21.47
C GLY A 83 -11.01 19.51 21.91
N LEU A 84 -11.22 18.44 21.15
CA LEU A 84 -10.58 17.14 21.39
C LEU A 84 -9.11 17.16 21.02
N THR A 85 -8.73 18.00 20.09
CA THR A 85 -7.34 18.36 19.74
C THR A 85 -7.28 19.81 19.29
N SER A 86 -6.09 20.36 19.09
CA SER A 86 -5.89 21.74 18.66
C SER A 86 -5.26 21.84 17.28
N THR A 87 -5.48 22.96 16.59
CA THR A 87 -4.77 23.25 15.34
C THR A 87 -3.24 23.28 15.52
N ASN A 88 -2.77 23.69 16.69
CA ASN A 88 -1.33 23.71 17.01
C ASN A 88 -0.78 22.29 17.16
N THR A 89 -1.51 21.39 17.81
CA THR A 89 -1.14 19.97 17.91
C THR A 89 -1.07 19.35 16.52
N VAL A 90 -2.08 19.57 15.67
CA VAL A 90 -2.09 19.04 14.29
C VAL A 90 -0.94 19.60 13.48
N TYR A 91 -0.65 20.88 13.59
CA TYR A 91 0.48 21.50 12.90
C TYR A 91 1.81 20.92 13.38
N TYR A 92 1.98 20.72 14.68
CA TYR A 92 3.15 20.08 15.27
C TYR A 92 3.35 18.66 14.73
N GLU A 93 2.31 17.85 14.67
CA GLU A 93 2.37 16.49 14.11
C GLU A 93 2.78 16.51 12.62
N ILE A 94 2.26 17.45 11.81
CA ILE A 94 2.64 17.60 10.41
C ILE A 94 4.11 18.02 10.28
N GLU A 95 4.55 19.01 11.06
CA GLU A 95 5.94 19.50 11.04
C GLU A 95 6.92 18.41 11.48
N HIS A 96 6.57 17.68 12.55
CA HIS A 96 7.38 16.59 13.07
C HIS A 96 7.53 15.45 12.05
N ASN A 97 6.53 15.21 11.23
CA ASN A 97 6.50 14.16 10.21
C ASN A 97 6.73 14.69 8.78
N LEU A 98 7.31 15.89 8.61
CA LEU A 98 7.56 16.51 7.32
C LEU A 98 8.36 15.60 6.37
N GLU A 99 9.32 14.85 6.89
CA GLU A 99 10.16 13.95 6.09
C GLU A 99 9.35 12.81 5.45
N VAL A 100 8.36 12.29 6.16
CA VAL A 100 7.41 11.29 5.62
C VAL A 100 6.56 11.90 4.51
N ILE A 101 6.11 13.15 4.70
CA ILE A 101 5.37 13.90 3.68
C ILE A 101 6.23 14.12 2.43
N LEU A 102 7.49 14.54 2.61
CA LEU A 102 8.42 14.76 1.49
C LEU A 102 8.76 13.44 0.77
N LEU A 103 8.89 12.33 1.50
CA LEU A 103 9.03 11.00 0.88
C LEU A 103 7.84 10.72 -0.04
N LEU A 104 6.62 10.83 0.48
CA LEU A 104 5.41 10.55 -0.31
C LEU A 104 5.31 11.45 -1.54
N VAL A 105 5.60 12.74 -1.41
CA VAL A 105 5.49 13.69 -2.52
C VAL A 105 6.58 13.46 -3.56
N PHE A 106 7.85 13.38 -3.16
CA PHE A 106 8.95 13.38 -4.11
C PHE A 106 9.40 11.98 -4.52
N MET A 107 9.39 11.00 -3.62
CA MET A 107 9.81 9.65 -3.99
C MET A 107 8.81 9.00 -4.92
N VAL A 108 7.50 9.06 -4.60
CA VAL A 108 6.44 8.50 -5.45
C VAL A 108 6.45 9.17 -6.83
N ALA A 109 6.53 10.51 -6.88
CA ALA A 109 6.64 11.24 -8.14
C ALA A 109 7.95 10.92 -8.90
N GLY A 110 9.07 10.71 -8.20
CA GLY A 110 10.34 10.31 -8.82
C GLY A 110 10.27 8.95 -9.47
N ILE A 111 9.68 7.98 -8.77
CA ILE A 111 9.53 6.61 -9.24
C ILE A 111 8.58 6.52 -10.45
N PHE A 112 7.57 7.40 -10.53
CA PHE A 112 6.69 7.50 -11.70
C PHE A 112 7.46 7.61 -13.03
N PHE A 113 8.56 8.33 -13.05
CA PHE A 113 9.40 8.46 -14.25
C PHE A 113 10.26 7.24 -14.58
N MET A 114 10.35 6.24 -13.68
CA MET A 114 11.05 4.95 -13.89
C MET A 114 10.12 3.82 -14.35
N LYS A 115 8.86 4.11 -14.61
CA LYS A 115 7.86 3.08 -14.97
C LYS A 115 8.24 2.24 -16.19
N ASN A 116 8.95 2.81 -17.17
CA ASN A 116 9.33 2.08 -18.38
C ASN A 116 10.33 0.94 -18.10
N LEU A 117 11.27 1.13 -17.17
CA LEU A 117 12.19 0.09 -16.73
C LEU A 117 11.41 -1.07 -16.08
N MET A 118 10.51 -0.77 -15.16
CA MET A 118 9.67 -1.77 -14.48
C MET A 118 8.76 -2.50 -15.47
N LEU A 119 8.08 -1.77 -16.37
CA LEU A 119 7.27 -2.34 -17.45
C LEU A 119 8.11 -3.33 -18.27
N THR A 120 9.35 -2.95 -18.65
CA THR A 120 10.25 -3.80 -19.41
C THR A 120 10.63 -5.07 -18.64
N ILE A 121 10.89 -4.97 -17.33
CA ILE A 121 11.23 -6.15 -16.49
C ILE A 121 10.07 -7.14 -16.50
N PHE A 122 8.86 -6.73 -16.12
CA PHE A 122 7.71 -7.62 -16.02
C PHE A 122 7.26 -8.15 -17.40
N THR A 123 7.33 -7.34 -18.46
CA THR A 123 7.06 -7.75 -19.83
C THR A 123 8.02 -8.87 -20.26
N LYS A 124 9.33 -8.69 -20.06
CA LYS A 124 10.33 -9.71 -20.41
C LYS A 124 10.17 -10.99 -19.61
N LEU A 125 9.80 -10.90 -18.32
CA LEU A 125 9.51 -12.10 -17.52
C LEU A 125 8.34 -12.87 -18.14
N LEU A 126 7.23 -12.19 -18.45
CA LEU A 126 6.04 -12.82 -19.00
C LEU A 126 6.27 -13.46 -20.36
N LEU A 127 7.04 -12.82 -21.23
CA LEU A 127 7.33 -13.31 -22.58
C LEU A 127 8.34 -14.47 -22.59
N LYS A 128 9.35 -14.47 -21.71
CA LYS A 128 10.46 -15.42 -21.76
C LYS A 128 10.30 -16.65 -20.88
N VAL A 129 9.55 -16.54 -19.77
CA VAL A 129 9.44 -17.62 -18.79
C VAL A 129 8.25 -18.52 -19.11
N LYS A 130 8.54 -19.78 -19.47
CA LYS A 130 7.50 -20.74 -19.91
C LYS A 130 6.79 -21.43 -18.75
N SER A 131 7.50 -21.73 -17.66
CA SER A 131 6.92 -22.41 -16.50
C SER A 131 6.09 -21.43 -15.68
N LYS A 132 4.81 -21.74 -15.47
CA LYS A 132 3.88 -20.90 -14.68
C LYS A 132 4.39 -20.66 -13.25
N THR A 133 4.75 -21.73 -12.54
CA THR A 133 5.27 -21.62 -11.16
C THR A 133 6.52 -20.77 -11.08
N TYR A 134 7.44 -20.93 -12.03
CA TYR A 134 8.67 -20.13 -12.07
C TYR A 134 8.38 -18.67 -12.44
N LEU A 135 7.45 -18.43 -13.36
CA LEU A 135 7.00 -17.08 -13.72
C LEU A 135 6.36 -16.38 -12.52
N SER A 136 5.45 -17.03 -11.80
CA SER A 136 4.80 -16.50 -10.60
C SER A 136 5.83 -16.19 -9.50
N LEU A 137 6.80 -17.09 -9.29
CA LEU A 137 7.90 -16.87 -8.36
C LEU A 137 8.74 -15.64 -8.74
N LEU A 138 9.12 -15.49 -10.02
CA LEU A 138 9.88 -14.34 -10.49
C LEU A 138 9.08 -13.03 -10.42
N PHE A 139 7.77 -13.06 -10.71
CA PHE A 139 6.88 -11.90 -10.52
C PHE A 139 6.84 -11.46 -9.05
N CYS A 140 6.63 -12.41 -8.14
CA CYS A 140 6.63 -12.14 -6.71
C CYS A 140 7.98 -11.60 -6.22
N LEU A 141 9.08 -12.25 -6.60
CA LEU A 141 10.43 -11.84 -6.22
C LEU A 141 10.83 -10.49 -6.82
N SER A 142 10.54 -10.25 -8.11
CA SER A 142 10.83 -8.96 -8.74
C SER A 142 10.03 -7.83 -8.11
N ALA A 143 8.75 -8.06 -7.80
CA ALA A 143 7.93 -7.10 -7.10
C ALA A 143 8.47 -6.82 -5.69
N ALA A 144 8.95 -7.87 -4.97
CA ALA A 144 9.55 -7.70 -3.65
C ALA A 144 10.85 -6.89 -3.71
N VAL A 145 11.76 -7.22 -4.63
CA VAL A 145 13.02 -6.47 -4.80
C VAL A 145 12.76 -5.03 -5.19
N LEU A 146 11.86 -4.78 -6.13
CA LEU A 146 11.52 -3.43 -6.56
C LEU A 146 10.86 -2.65 -5.40
N SER A 147 9.91 -3.25 -4.69
CA SER A 147 9.21 -2.57 -3.60
C SER A 147 10.10 -2.29 -2.37
N ALA A 148 11.21 -2.96 -2.22
CA ALA A 148 12.19 -2.64 -1.19
C ALA A 148 12.92 -1.30 -1.43
N PHE A 149 12.96 -0.82 -2.67
CA PHE A 149 13.61 0.46 -3.03
C PHE A 149 12.66 1.47 -3.65
N LEU A 150 11.51 0.99 -4.11
CA LEU A 150 10.46 1.78 -4.72
C LEU A 150 9.17 1.56 -3.92
N ASP A 151 8.32 2.55 -3.90
CA ASP A 151 7.03 2.44 -3.18
C ASP A 151 6.14 1.31 -3.74
N ALA A 152 5.48 0.58 -2.83
CA ALA A 152 4.62 -0.56 -3.16
C ALA A 152 3.46 -0.21 -4.11
N LEU A 153 2.89 1.01 -3.99
CA LEU A 153 1.82 1.50 -4.86
C LEU A 153 2.31 1.64 -6.30
N THR A 154 3.49 2.21 -6.49
CA THR A 154 4.09 2.40 -7.82
C THR A 154 4.41 1.08 -8.50
N VAL A 155 5.00 0.12 -7.77
CA VAL A 155 5.24 -1.23 -8.32
C VAL A 155 3.91 -1.89 -8.72
N THR A 156 2.88 -1.74 -7.91
CA THR A 156 1.53 -2.26 -8.20
C THR A 156 0.90 -1.55 -9.41
N ALA A 157 1.07 -0.24 -9.57
CA ALA A 157 0.62 0.50 -10.76
C ALA A 157 1.23 -0.07 -12.05
N VAL A 158 2.52 -0.40 -12.00
CA VAL A 158 3.21 -1.05 -13.12
C VAL A 158 2.67 -2.44 -13.40
N LEU A 159 2.47 -3.27 -12.37
CA LEU A 159 1.85 -4.59 -12.53
C LEU A 159 0.48 -4.51 -13.20
N ILE A 160 -0.35 -3.54 -12.79
CA ILE A 160 -1.63 -3.23 -13.41
C ILE A 160 -1.45 -2.85 -14.88
N GLY A 161 -0.54 -1.93 -15.17
CA GLY A 161 -0.26 -1.46 -16.52
C GLY A 161 0.21 -2.56 -17.47
N VAL A 162 1.16 -3.40 -17.03
CA VAL A 162 1.63 -4.59 -17.77
C VAL A 162 0.46 -5.54 -18.06
N THR A 163 -0.32 -5.84 -17.04
CA THR A 163 -1.42 -6.80 -17.13
C THR A 163 -2.52 -6.30 -18.09
N ILE A 164 -2.90 -5.03 -18.00
CA ILE A 164 -3.85 -4.39 -18.95
C ILE A 164 -3.26 -4.41 -20.37
N GLY A 165 -1.97 -4.10 -20.52
CA GLY A 165 -1.29 -4.12 -21.82
C GLY A 165 -1.40 -5.49 -22.48
N PHE A 166 -1.08 -6.57 -21.77
CA PHE A 166 -1.19 -7.93 -22.29
C PHE A 166 -2.62 -8.37 -22.54
N TYR A 167 -3.56 -7.97 -21.67
CA TYR A 167 -4.98 -8.20 -21.91
C TYR A 167 -5.44 -7.57 -23.22
N ARG A 168 -5.08 -6.31 -23.48
CA ARG A 168 -5.42 -5.56 -24.70
C ARG A 168 -4.82 -6.21 -25.94
N ILE A 169 -3.55 -6.64 -25.89
CA ILE A 169 -2.87 -7.30 -27.00
C ILE A 169 -3.63 -8.57 -27.38
N PHE A 170 -3.90 -9.44 -26.40
CA PHE A 170 -4.63 -10.68 -26.66
C PHE A 170 -6.05 -10.41 -27.21
N HIS A 171 -6.78 -9.48 -26.61
CA HIS A 171 -8.13 -9.13 -27.01
C HIS A 171 -8.17 -8.57 -28.45
N ALA A 172 -7.24 -7.69 -28.83
CA ALA A 172 -7.15 -7.11 -30.16
C ALA A 172 -6.90 -8.20 -31.23
N ILE A 173 -5.89 -9.03 -31.02
CA ILE A 173 -5.54 -10.10 -31.96
C ILE A 173 -6.66 -11.14 -32.08
N SER A 174 -7.27 -11.55 -30.96
CA SER A 174 -8.39 -12.49 -30.94
C SER A 174 -9.67 -11.93 -31.60
N SER A 175 -9.76 -10.60 -31.75
CA SER A 175 -10.81 -9.89 -32.48
C SER A 175 -10.42 -9.58 -33.94
N GLY A 176 -9.32 -10.14 -34.45
CA GLY A 176 -8.84 -9.96 -35.83
C GLY A 176 -8.21 -8.60 -36.12
N LYS A 177 -7.69 -7.90 -35.10
CA LYS A 177 -6.98 -6.63 -35.23
C LYS A 177 -5.46 -6.85 -35.23
N GLU A 178 -4.70 -5.84 -35.70
CA GLU A 178 -3.24 -5.87 -35.72
C GLU A 178 -2.62 -5.37 -34.40
N PHE A 179 -1.35 -5.67 -34.17
CA PHE A 179 -0.57 -5.12 -33.07
C PHE A 179 -0.53 -3.58 -33.15
N GLY A 180 -0.88 -2.91 -32.06
CA GLY A 180 -0.82 -1.44 -31.98
C GLY A 180 -2.09 -0.70 -32.39
N ASP A 181 -3.19 -1.39 -32.67
CA ASP A 181 -4.49 -0.72 -32.89
C ASP A 181 -5.00 -0.08 -31.58
N THR A 182 -4.81 1.24 -31.47
CA THR A 182 -5.19 2.02 -30.28
C THR A 182 -6.68 2.32 -30.17
N ARG A 183 -7.46 2.07 -31.24
CA ARG A 183 -8.91 2.37 -31.31
C ARG A 183 -9.77 1.18 -30.92
N HIS A 184 -9.16 0.03 -30.63
CA HIS A 184 -9.89 -1.18 -30.29
C HIS A 184 -10.52 -1.09 -28.90
N ASP A 185 -11.85 -1.30 -28.83
CA ASP A 185 -12.58 -1.41 -27.57
C ASP A 185 -12.40 -2.82 -26.99
N PHE A 186 -11.58 -2.94 -25.96
CA PHE A 186 -11.28 -4.21 -25.27
C PHE A 186 -12.32 -4.56 -24.19
N HIS A 187 -13.40 -3.79 -24.05
CA HIS A 187 -14.55 -4.11 -23.20
C HIS A 187 -15.65 -4.83 -23.98
N ASP A 188 -15.65 -4.74 -25.33
CA ASP A 188 -16.62 -5.41 -26.19
C ASP A 188 -16.14 -6.78 -26.65
N ASN A 189 -16.66 -7.83 -26.04
CA ASN A 189 -16.33 -9.22 -26.36
C ASN A 189 -17.15 -9.80 -27.54
N SER A 190 -18.02 -9.03 -28.19
CA SER A 190 -18.92 -9.52 -29.25
C SER A 190 -18.17 -10.04 -30.48
N GLY A 191 -16.95 -9.57 -30.70
CA GLY A 191 -16.09 -9.98 -31.82
C GLY A 191 -15.26 -11.26 -31.59
N LEU A 192 -15.32 -11.86 -30.39
CA LEU A 192 -14.54 -13.06 -30.08
C LEU A 192 -15.25 -14.33 -30.56
N SER A 193 -14.49 -15.30 -31.08
CA SER A 193 -14.99 -16.67 -31.37
C SER A 193 -15.27 -17.43 -30.05
N GLU A 194 -16.02 -18.56 -30.13
CA GLU A 194 -16.28 -19.41 -28.94
C GLU A 194 -14.97 -19.91 -28.27
N LEU A 195 -13.98 -20.32 -29.06
CA LEU A 195 -12.65 -20.69 -28.56
C LEU A 195 -11.95 -19.48 -27.94
N GLY A 196 -12.07 -18.31 -28.57
CA GLY A 196 -11.53 -17.05 -28.04
C GLY A 196 -12.14 -16.66 -26.70
N HIS A 197 -13.42 -16.91 -26.46
CA HIS A 197 -14.07 -16.71 -25.16
C HIS A 197 -13.51 -17.63 -24.06
N LYS A 198 -13.29 -18.90 -24.35
CA LYS A 198 -12.72 -19.87 -23.40
C LYS A 198 -11.29 -19.50 -23.05
N ASP A 199 -10.47 -19.23 -24.05
CA ASP A 199 -9.07 -18.80 -23.84
C ASP A 199 -8.99 -17.47 -23.08
N MET A 200 -9.92 -16.54 -23.34
CA MET A 200 -10.02 -15.27 -22.61
C MET A 200 -10.30 -15.49 -21.12
N GLU A 201 -11.25 -16.34 -20.74
CA GLU A 201 -11.56 -16.59 -19.33
C GLU A 201 -10.39 -17.28 -18.60
N GLN A 202 -9.72 -18.22 -19.25
CA GLN A 202 -8.51 -18.86 -18.71
C GLN A 202 -7.35 -17.84 -18.60
N PHE A 203 -7.20 -16.97 -19.59
CA PHE A 203 -6.19 -15.92 -19.56
C PHE A 203 -6.44 -14.89 -18.46
N LYS A 204 -7.68 -14.47 -18.24
CA LYS A 204 -8.06 -13.61 -17.11
C LYS A 204 -7.67 -14.25 -15.77
N ALA A 205 -7.90 -15.54 -15.61
CA ALA A 205 -7.53 -16.26 -14.40
C ALA A 205 -6.00 -16.30 -14.22
N PHE A 206 -5.26 -16.58 -15.29
CA PHE A 206 -3.79 -16.53 -15.30
C PHE A 206 -3.25 -15.15 -14.93
N LEU A 207 -3.79 -14.05 -15.50
CA LEU A 207 -3.38 -12.68 -15.20
C LEU A 207 -3.67 -12.32 -13.74
N ARG A 208 -4.81 -12.76 -13.22
CA ARG A 208 -5.19 -12.57 -11.83
C ARG A 208 -4.17 -13.22 -10.88
N ASP A 209 -3.74 -14.46 -11.17
CA ASP A 209 -2.71 -15.14 -10.38
C ASP A 209 -1.42 -14.32 -10.34
N LEU A 210 -0.92 -13.90 -11.50
CA LEU A 210 0.33 -13.14 -11.59
C LEU A 210 0.28 -11.82 -10.82
N VAL A 211 -0.81 -11.06 -10.97
CA VAL A 211 -0.98 -9.79 -10.30
C VAL A 211 -1.09 -9.97 -8.78
N MET A 212 -1.78 -11.03 -8.32
CA MET A 212 -1.86 -11.34 -6.89
C MET A 212 -0.50 -11.71 -6.31
N HIS A 213 0.31 -12.51 -7.00
CA HIS A 213 1.68 -12.80 -6.58
C HIS A 213 2.57 -11.56 -6.56
N GLY A 214 2.41 -10.68 -7.56
CA GLY A 214 3.10 -9.40 -7.59
C GLY A 214 2.70 -8.49 -6.42
N ALA A 215 1.41 -8.37 -6.14
CA ALA A 215 0.90 -7.57 -5.02
C ALA A 215 1.35 -8.13 -3.65
N VAL A 216 1.39 -9.46 -3.46
CA VAL A 216 2.01 -10.06 -2.27
C VAL A 216 3.51 -9.76 -2.22
N GLY A 217 4.18 -9.84 -3.38
CA GLY A 217 5.61 -9.52 -3.49
C GLY A 217 5.91 -8.09 -3.01
N THR A 218 5.08 -7.10 -3.37
CA THR A 218 5.29 -5.72 -2.90
C THR A 218 5.24 -5.61 -1.38
N ALA A 219 4.32 -6.32 -0.72
CA ALA A 219 4.25 -6.34 0.74
C ALA A 219 5.45 -7.04 1.38
N LEU A 220 5.93 -8.16 0.78
CA LEU A 220 7.12 -8.89 1.25
C LEU A 220 8.39 -8.06 1.17
N GLY A 221 8.55 -7.27 0.13
CA GLY A 221 9.71 -6.39 -0.04
C GLY A 221 9.57 -5.07 0.70
N GLY A 222 8.37 -4.50 0.69
CA GLY A 222 8.07 -3.22 1.32
C GLY A 222 8.40 -3.18 2.81
N VAL A 223 8.14 -4.26 3.54
CA VAL A 223 8.43 -4.33 4.98
C VAL A 223 9.93 -4.32 5.32
N CYS A 224 10.81 -4.60 4.34
CA CYS A 224 12.24 -4.81 4.59
C CYS A 224 13.02 -3.50 4.72
N THR A 225 12.54 -2.38 4.18
CA THR A 225 13.32 -1.13 4.11
C THR A 225 12.47 0.09 4.48
N ILE A 226 13.14 1.18 4.80
CA ILE A 226 12.50 2.47 5.14
C ILE A 226 11.62 2.99 4.01
N VAL A 227 11.99 2.75 2.76
CA VAL A 227 11.35 3.36 1.58
C VAL A 227 10.17 2.54 1.07
N GLY A 228 10.16 1.23 1.36
CA GLY A 228 9.18 0.31 0.79
C GLY A 228 7.73 0.61 1.19
N GLU A 229 7.53 1.17 2.39
CA GLU A 229 6.23 1.56 2.92
C GLU A 229 6.34 2.83 3.78
N PRO A 230 5.39 3.77 3.74
CA PRO A 230 5.47 5.04 4.46
C PRO A 230 5.60 4.90 5.98
N GLN A 231 4.92 3.90 6.58
CA GLN A 231 5.00 3.64 8.03
C GLN A 231 6.40 3.22 8.48
N ASN A 232 7.18 2.59 7.61
CA ASN A 232 8.56 2.20 7.93
C ASN A 232 9.44 3.43 8.18
N LEU A 233 9.32 4.46 7.32
CA LEU A 233 10.05 5.71 7.50
C LEU A 233 9.62 6.42 8.78
N LEU A 234 8.33 6.44 9.09
CA LEU A 234 7.81 7.05 10.30
C LEU A 234 8.39 6.38 11.53
N ILE A 235 8.37 5.05 11.60
CA ILE A 235 8.96 4.28 12.71
C ILE A 235 10.47 4.51 12.79
N ALA A 236 11.17 4.40 11.65
CA ALA A 236 12.62 4.61 11.58
C ALA A 236 13.02 5.99 12.13
N LYS A 237 12.28 7.04 11.76
CA LYS A 237 12.49 8.41 12.23
C LYS A 237 12.28 8.55 13.73
N VAL A 238 11.19 7.98 14.27
CA VAL A 238 10.89 8.05 15.71
C VAL A 238 11.94 7.32 16.54
N VAL A 239 12.46 6.20 16.03
CA VAL A 239 13.52 5.41 16.71
C VAL A 239 14.91 5.99 16.47
N GLY A 240 15.12 6.66 15.33
CA GLY A 240 16.40 7.22 14.90
C GLY A 240 17.23 6.25 14.07
N TRP A 241 16.61 5.29 13.37
CA TRP A 241 17.29 4.35 12.50
C TRP A 241 17.55 4.91 11.09
N GLU A 242 18.76 4.72 10.59
CA GLU A 242 19.12 4.93 9.19
C GLU A 242 18.72 3.76 8.30
N PHE A 243 18.84 3.92 6.97
CA PHE A 243 18.38 2.92 5.98
C PHE A 243 18.97 1.51 6.20
N LEU A 244 20.29 1.41 6.36
CA LEU A 244 20.94 0.12 6.57
C LEU A 244 20.68 -0.45 7.96
N GLU A 245 20.63 0.40 8.97
CA GLU A 245 20.31 0.00 10.34
C GLU A 245 18.90 -0.58 10.41
N PHE A 246 17.90 0.13 9.84
CA PHE A 246 16.53 -0.37 9.73
C PHE A 246 16.48 -1.75 9.08
N PHE A 247 17.16 -1.90 7.91
CA PHE A 247 17.20 -3.19 7.23
C PHE A 247 17.79 -4.30 8.11
N MET A 248 18.87 -4.02 8.80
CA MET A 248 19.56 -5.01 9.64
C MET A 248 18.73 -5.43 10.87
N VAL A 249 18.03 -4.49 11.51
CA VAL A 249 17.18 -4.80 12.68
C VAL A 249 15.89 -5.51 12.28
N MET A 250 15.36 -5.24 11.08
CA MET A 250 14.18 -5.93 10.54
C MET A 250 14.48 -7.31 9.94
N ALA A 251 15.70 -7.52 9.42
CA ALA A 251 16.08 -8.74 8.68
C ALA A 251 15.82 -10.06 9.42
N PRO A 252 16.04 -10.20 10.76
CA PRO A 252 15.75 -11.43 11.48
C PRO A 252 14.29 -11.89 11.36
N ILE A 253 13.35 -10.94 11.18
CA ILE A 253 11.93 -11.24 11.00
C ILE A 253 11.58 -11.26 9.52
N THR A 254 12.00 -10.26 8.74
CA THR A 254 11.54 -10.06 7.37
C THR A 254 12.15 -11.05 6.38
N MET A 255 13.39 -11.50 6.59
CA MET A 255 14.02 -12.48 5.68
C MET A 255 13.39 -13.87 5.77
N PRO A 256 13.10 -14.46 6.96
CA PRO A 256 12.27 -15.66 7.05
C PRO A 256 10.88 -15.48 6.41
N VAL A 257 10.22 -14.33 6.65
CA VAL A 257 8.91 -14.02 6.05
C VAL A 257 8.99 -13.99 4.53
N LEU A 258 10.01 -13.34 3.95
CA LEU A 258 10.24 -13.34 2.50
C LEU A 258 10.46 -14.75 1.96
N PHE A 259 11.31 -15.54 2.60
CA PHE A 259 11.59 -16.91 2.18
C PHE A 259 10.33 -17.79 2.19
N PHE A 260 9.58 -17.80 3.29
CA PHE A 260 8.34 -18.57 3.37
C PHE A 260 7.22 -18.01 2.50
N GLY A 261 7.21 -16.70 2.22
CA GLY A 261 6.33 -16.08 1.24
C GLY A 261 6.58 -16.60 -0.19
N LEU A 262 7.84 -16.65 -0.61
CA LEU A 262 8.22 -17.24 -1.90
C LEU A 262 7.92 -18.74 -1.96
N LEU A 263 8.12 -19.47 -0.87
CA LEU A 263 7.75 -20.89 -0.78
C LEU A 263 6.23 -21.07 -0.87
N THR A 264 5.45 -20.20 -0.24
CA THR A 264 3.99 -20.19 -0.35
C THR A 264 3.54 -19.93 -1.79
N CYS A 265 4.19 -19.00 -2.51
CA CYS A 265 3.95 -18.77 -3.94
C CYS A 265 4.10 -20.06 -4.76
N ILE A 266 5.20 -20.80 -4.58
CA ILE A 266 5.44 -22.07 -5.25
C ILE A 266 4.35 -23.09 -4.89
N THR A 267 3.99 -23.16 -3.61
CA THR A 267 3.03 -24.14 -3.08
C THR A 267 1.62 -23.89 -3.63
N VAL A 268 1.12 -22.66 -3.57
CA VAL A 268 -0.23 -22.34 -4.06
C VAL A 268 -0.38 -22.52 -5.56
N GLU A 269 0.68 -22.22 -6.33
CA GLU A 269 0.71 -22.46 -7.77
C GLU A 269 0.74 -23.95 -8.12
N ARG A 270 1.61 -24.71 -7.46
CA ARG A 270 1.79 -26.14 -7.77
C ARG A 270 0.58 -26.99 -7.41
N PHE A 271 -0.11 -26.65 -6.33
CA PHE A 271 -1.26 -27.39 -5.81
C PHE A 271 -2.61 -26.72 -6.11
N ALA A 272 -2.61 -25.66 -6.92
CA ALA A 272 -3.83 -24.91 -7.29
C ALA A 272 -4.69 -24.50 -6.07
N ILE A 273 -4.05 -24.00 -5.00
CA ILE A 273 -4.71 -23.64 -3.75
C ILE A 273 -5.31 -22.23 -3.89
N ALA A 274 -6.48 -21.99 -3.31
CA ALA A 274 -7.14 -20.68 -3.20
C ALA A 274 -7.42 -20.00 -4.57
N GLY A 275 -7.51 -20.77 -5.65
CA GLY A 275 -7.83 -20.28 -6.99
C GLY A 275 -6.61 -19.93 -7.83
N PHE A 276 -5.39 -20.22 -7.38
CA PHE A 276 -4.14 -20.17 -8.15
C PHE A 276 -3.99 -21.41 -9.05
N GLY A 277 -2.92 -21.47 -9.83
CA GLY A 277 -2.57 -22.60 -10.69
C GLY A 277 -3.17 -22.52 -12.09
N ASN A 278 -3.63 -21.36 -12.53
CA ASN A 278 -4.20 -21.19 -13.86
C ASN A 278 -3.08 -21.04 -14.92
N GLU A 279 -3.06 -21.90 -15.90
CA GLU A 279 -2.05 -21.91 -16.95
C GLU A 279 -2.35 -20.92 -18.08
N LEU A 280 -1.30 -20.43 -18.74
CA LEU A 280 -1.44 -19.59 -19.93
C LEU A 280 -1.92 -20.44 -21.12
N PRO A 281 -3.04 -20.10 -21.77
CA PRO A 281 -3.49 -20.80 -22.99
C PRO A 281 -2.43 -20.77 -24.09
N ASP A 282 -2.29 -21.86 -24.87
CA ASP A 282 -1.32 -21.94 -25.95
C ASP A 282 -1.56 -20.90 -27.06
N ALA A 283 -2.82 -20.57 -27.34
CA ALA A 283 -3.17 -19.50 -28.26
C ALA A 283 -2.61 -18.15 -27.83
N VAL A 284 -2.74 -17.82 -26.52
CA VAL A 284 -2.19 -16.58 -25.94
C VAL A 284 -0.67 -16.58 -25.99
N ARG A 285 -0.03 -17.73 -25.71
CA ARG A 285 1.42 -17.89 -25.77
C ARG A 285 1.96 -17.61 -27.17
N ASN A 286 1.28 -18.10 -28.21
CA ASN A 286 1.70 -17.85 -29.59
C ASN A 286 1.61 -16.37 -29.93
N ILE A 287 0.53 -15.70 -29.57
CA ILE A 287 0.37 -14.24 -29.76
C ILE A 287 1.48 -13.47 -29.04
N PHE A 288 1.87 -13.89 -27.85
CA PHE A 288 2.95 -13.23 -27.11
C PHE A 288 4.35 -13.47 -27.72
N ASN A 289 4.60 -14.64 -28.33
CA ASN A 289 5.84 -14.87 -29.08
C ASN A 289 5.92 -13.95 -30.31
N ASP A 290 4.80 -13.79 -31.03
CA ASP A 290 4.74 -12.89 -32.17
C ASP A 290 4.92 -11.42 -31.73
N PHE A 291 4.32 -11.04 -30.60
CA PHE A 291 4.50 -9.71 -30.01
C PHE A 291 5.95 -9.43 -29.56
N ASP A 292 6.64 -10.39 -28.93
CA ASP A 292 8.06 -10.25 -28.57
C ASP A 292 8.94 -10.02 -29.81
N THR A 293 8.61 -10.70 -30.92
CA THR A 293 9.31 -10.51 -32.19
C THR A 293 9.03 -9.13 -32.80
N TYR A 294 7.77 -8.71 -32.77
CA TYR A 294 7.36 -7.38 -33.21
C TYR A 294 8.06 -6.28 -32.39
N GLU A 295 8.07 -6.38 -31.05
CA GLU A 295 8.69 -5.40 -30.16
C GLU A 295 10.19 -5.30 -30.40
N LYS A 296 10.91 -6.43 -30.52
CA LYS A 296 12.35 -6.46 -30.79
C LYS A 296 12.74 -5.75 -32.09
N ASN A 297 11.91 -5.87 -33.12
CA ASN A 297 12.16 -5.25 -34.40
C ASN A 297 11.86 -3.75 -34.43
N ASN A 298 11.02 -3.27 -33.49
CA ASN A 298 10.55 -1.88 -33.46
C ASN A 298 11.16 -1.02 -32.34
N ILE A 299 11.96 -1.62 -31.44
CA ILE A 299 12.60 -0.86 -30.35
C ILE A 299 13.62 0.15 -30.90
N THR A 300 13.41 1.42 -30.59
CA THR A 300 14.27 2.52 -31.04
C THR A 300 15.53 2.67 -30.19
N ILE A 301 16.52 3.41 -30.72
CA ILE A 301 17.73 3.77 -29.95
C ILE A 301 17.36 4.64 -28.76
N ASP A 302 16.40 5.57 -28.93
CA ASP A 302 15.93 6.46 -27.87
C ASP A 302 15.31 5.69 -26.72
N GLN A 303 14.46 4.69 -26.99
CA GLN A 303 13.89 3.83 -25.95
C GLN A 303 14.98 3.03 -25.19
N LYS A 304 16.03 2.59 -25.86
CA LYS A 304 17.19 1.92 -25.20
C LYS A 304 17.96 2.91 -24.32
N ALA A 305 18.12 4.14 -24.77
CA ALA A 305 18.76 5.20 -23.99
C ALA A 305 17.95 5.57 -22.75
N GLU A 306 16.61 5.69 -22.86
CA GLU A 306 15.73 5.92 -21.72
C GLU A 306 15.84 4.80 -20.68
N LEU A 307 15.83 3.53 -21.10
CA LEU A 307 15.99 2.40 -20.17
C LEU A 307 17.35 2.41 -19.47
N LEU A 308 18.42 2.80 -20.17
CA LEU A 308 19.75 2.95 -19.57
C LEU A 308 19.75 4.07 -18.52
N ILE A 309 19.14 5.21 -18.83
CA ILE A 309 19.02 6.34 -17.89
C ILE A 309 18.25 5.89 -16.64
N GLU A 310 17.08 5.24 -16.80
CA GLU A 310 16.27 4.74 -15.68
C GLU A 310 17.06 3.75 -14.82
N MET A 311 17.83 2.85 -15.43
CA MET A 311 18.68 1.89 -14.71
C MET A 311 19.82 2.57 -13.94
N LEU A 312 20.47 3.58 -14.52
CA LEU A 312 21.53 4.33 -13.84
C LEU A 312 20.98 5.16 -12.67
N VAL A 313 19.79 5.76 -12.84
CA VAL A 313 19.14 6.51 -11.76
C VAL A 313 18.62 5.58 -10.66
N LEU A 314 18.13 4.38 -10.99
CA LEU A 314 17.81 3.36 -9.98
C LEU A 314 19.05 2.95 -9.17
N LEU A 315 20.18 2.75 -9.84
CA LEU A 315 21.46 2.45 -9.17
C LEU A 315 21.88 3.61 -8.25
N PHE A 316 21.77 4.86 -8.72
CA PHE A 316 22.00 6.06 -7.91
C PHE A 316 21.08 6.07 -6.68
N LEU A 317 19.77 5.82 -6.85
CA LEU A 317 18.79 5.77 -5.77
C LEU A 317 19.22 4.77 -4.68
N VAL A 318 19.53 3.52 -5.07
CA VAL A 318 19.96 2.48 -4.14
C VAL A 318 21.23 2.89 -3.38
N ILE A 319 22.23 3.43 -4.07
CA ILE A 319 23.47 3.90 -3.43
C ILE A 319 23.21 5.08 -2.50
N ALA A 320 22.41 6.05 -2.94
CA ALA A 320 22.09 7.24 -2.16
C ALA A 320 21.36 6.91 -0.86
N LEU A 321 20.42 5.95 -0.90
CA LEU A 321 19.73 5.44 0.29
C LEU A 321 20.67 4.66 1.21
N ALA A 322 21.47 3.74 0.65
CA ALA A 322 22.39 2.90 1.43
C ALA A 322 23.48 3.72 2.14
N LEU A 323 23.98 4.78 1.52
CA LEU A 323 25.00 5.67 2.09
C LEU A 323 24.41 6.86 2.86
N HIS A 324 23.09 6.92 2.99
CA HIS A 324 22.37 8.02 3.66
C HIS A 324 22.88 9.42 3.24
N ILE A 325 23.01 9.64 1.90
CA ILE A 325 23.58 10.88 1.35
C ILE A 325 22.74 12.13 1.72
N ALA A 326 21.41 11.94 1.82
CA ALA A 326 20.46 12.98 2.19
C ALA A 326 19.18 12.34 2.77
N ALA A 327 18.30 13.17 3.33
CA ALA A 327 16.96 12.73 3.72
C ALA A 327 16.21 12.11 2.54
N VAL A 328 15.42 11.05 2.79
CA VAL A 328 14.80 10.20 1.75
C VAL A 328 13.98 11.01 0.74
N GLY A 329 13.20 11.99 1.22
CA GLY A 329 12.43 12.88 0.33
C GLY A 329 13.30 13.70 -0.62
N LEU A 330 14.48 14.16 -0.18
CA LEU A 330 15.42 14.90 -1.02
C LEU A 330 16.10 13.99 -2.05
N ILE A 331 16.36 12.74 -1.72
CA ILE A 331 16.83 11.73 -2.68
C ILE A 331 15.75 11.54 -3.76
N GLY A 332 14.48 11.45 -3.39
CA GLY A 332 13.36 11.40 -4.34
C GLY A 332 13.31 12.60 -5.28
N LEU A 333 13.50 13.82 -4.75
CA LEU A 333 13.61 15.03 -5.58
C LEU A 333 14.80 14.97 -6.55
N ALA A 334 15.97 14.47 -6.11
CA ALA A 334 17.11 14.27 -6.98
C ALA A 334 16.81 13.27 -8.11
N VAL A 335 16.08 12.19 -7.82
CA VAL A 335 15.60 11.21 -8.81
C VAL A 335 14.71 11.89 -9.85
N ILE A 336 13.74 12.74 -9.43
CA ILE A 336 12.90 13.52 -10.36
C ILE A 336 13.80 14.36 -11.29
N ILE A 337 14.71 15.12 -10.70
CA ILE A 337 15.59 16.03 -11.47
C ILE A 337 16.43 15.26 -12.47
N LEU A 338 17.07 14.16 -12.06
CA LEU A 338 17.89 13.35 -12.94
C LEU A 338 17.07 12.76 -14.09
N LEU A 339 15.95 12.10 -13.79
CA LEU A 339 15.12 11.46 -14.82
C LEU A 339 14.55 12.48 -15.80
N THR A 340 13.97 13.58 -15.30
CA THR A 340 13.35 14.57 -16.17
C THR A 340 14.36 15.30 -17.02
N SER A 341 15.56 15.62 -16.47
CA SER A 341 16.63 16.25 -17.20
C SER A 341 17.18 15.38 -18.34
N PHE A 342 17.49 14.12 -18.06
CA PHE A 342 18.08 13.20 -19.05
C PHE A 342 17.06 12.60 -20.02
N LYS A 343 15.77 12.57 -19.67
CA LYS A 343 14.68 12.15 -20.57
C LYS A 343 14.07 13.34 -21.35
N GLY A 344 14.56 14.56 -21.15
CA GLY A 344 14.06 15.76 -21.82
C GLY A 344 12.62 16.14 -21.43
N ILE A 345 12.19 15.82 -20.21
CA ILE A 345 10.85 16.15 -19.71
C ILE A 345 10.95 17.54 -19.03
N THR A 346 10.64 18.59 -19.78
CA THR A 346 10.74 19.98 -19.31
C THR A 346 9.38 20.68 -19.18
N GLU A 347 8.32 20.00 -19.55
CA GLU A 347 6.97 20.56 -19.57
C GLU A 347 6.29 20.40 -18.20
N GLU A 348 5.77 21.49 -17.63
CA GLU A 348 5.16 21.53 -16.30
C GLU A 348 4.02 20.52 -16.15
N HIS A 349 3.16 20.35 -17.17
CA HIS A 349 2.04 19.41 -17.09
C HIS A 349 2.49 17.94 -16.95
N LYS A 350 3.60 17.55 -17.59
CA LYS A 350 4.16 16.20 -17.46
C LYS A 350 4.75 15.96 -16.06
N LEU A 351 5.32 17.01 -15.46
CA LEU A 351 5.73 16.95 -14.05
C LEU A 351 4.50 16.81 -13.14
N GLY A 352 3.43 17.57 -13.41
CA GLY A 352 2.18 17.52 -12.67
C GLY A 352 1.55 16.12 -12.61
N GLU A 353 1.60 15.36 -13.72
CA GLU A 353 1.08 13.99 -13.77
C GLU A 353 1.73 13.07 -12.72
N ALA A 354 3.03 13.20 -12.48
CA ALA A 354 3.75 12.41 -11.49
C ALA A 354 3.30 12.72 -10.05
N PHE A 355 2.96 13.98 -9.76
CA PHE A 355 2.47 14.38 -8.44
C PHE A 355 1.00 14.01 -8.21
N HIS A 356 0.20 13.83 -9.27
CA HIS A 356 -1.21 13.45 -9.15
C HIS A 356 -1.41 12.14 -8.38
N GLU A 357 -0.49 11.20 -8.46
CA GLU A 357 -0.59 9.92 -7.75
C GLU A 357 -0.22 10.06 -6.26
N ALA A 358 0.70 10.96 -5.92
CA ALA A 358 1.20 11.17 -4.57
C ALA A 358 0.27 12.02 -3.69
N LEU A 359 -0.32 13.08 -4.24
CA LEU A 359 -1.02 14.10 -3.47
C LEU A 359 -2.27 13.62 -2.72
N PRO A 360 -3.15 12.75 -3.25
CA PRO A 360 -4.33 12.30 -2.52
C PRO A 360 -3.98 11.57 -1.22
N PHE A 361 -2.97 10.71 -1.26
CA PHE A 361 -2.52 9.99 -0.08
C PHE A 361 -1.79 10.90 0.91
N THR A 362 -0.99 11.84 0.42
CA THR A 362 -0.34 12.87 1.27
C THR A 362 -1.38 13.72 2.02
N ALA A 363 -2.46 14.12 1.35
CA ALA A 363 -3.55 14.85 1.98
C ALA A 363 -4.28 14.01 3.05
N LEU A 364 -4.49 12.71 2.78
CA LEU A 364 -5.06 11.79 3.75
C LEU A 364 -4.16 11.61 4.97
N LEU A 365 -2.84 11.56 4.79
CA LEU A 365 -1.88 11.50 5.88
C LEU A 365 -1.98 12.73 6.82
N ALA A 366 -2.21 13.92 6.27
CA ALA A 366 -2.45 15.11 7.09
C ALA A 366 -3.73 14.97 7.95
N VAL A 367 -4.77 14.31 7.43
CA VAL A 367 -5.97 13.97 8.22
C VAL A 367 -5.64 12.95 9.32
N PHE A 368 -4.77 11.96 9.05
CA PHE A 368 -4.31 11.02 10.07
C PHE A 368 -3.66 11.74 11.25
N PHE A 369 -2.80 12.71 10.99
CA PHE A 369 -2.15 13.47 12.05
C PHE A 369 -3.13 14.26 12.94
N ALA A 370 -4.28 14.69 12.40
CA ALA A 370 -5.31 15.29 13.24
C ALA A 370 -5.94 14.27 14.20
N ILE A 371 -6.14 13.03 13.75
CA ILE A 371 -6.67 11.96 14.63
C ILE A 371 -5.59 11.50 15.62
N VAL A 372 -4.32 11.44 15.21
CA VAL A 372 -3.18 11.18 16.11
C VAL A 372 -3.12 12.25 17.20
N GLY A 373 -3.35 13.53 16.85
CA GLY A 373 -3.47 14.61 17.82
C GLY A 373 -4.60 14.38 18.84
N VAL A 374 -5.77 13.88 18.41
CA VAL A 374 -6.86 13.49 19.36
C VAL A 374 -6.39 12.39 20.29
N ILE A 375 -5.70 11.37 19.78
CA ILE A 375 -5.20 10.25 20.56
C ILE A 375 -4.22 10.73 21.64
N GLY A 376 -3.26 11.58 21.28
CA GLY A 376 -2.26 12.12 22.19
C GLY A 376 -2.88 13.08 23.22
N ASP A 377 -3.65 14.07 22.77
CA ASP A 377 -4.25 15.09 23.64
C ASP A 377 -5.24 14.47 24.65
N GLN A 378 -5.98 13.42 24.26
CA GLN A 378 -6.92 12.71 25.13
C GLN A 378 -6.33 11.47 25.81
N GLN A 379 -5.05 11.15 25.55
CA GLN A 379 -4.31 10.03 26.16
C GLN A 379 -5.04 8.68 26.00
N LEU A 380 -5.60 8.44 24.81
CA LEU A 380 -6.50 7.30 24.59
C LEU A 380 -5.80 5.95 24.78
N PHE A 381 -4.54 5.83 24.36
CA PHE A 381 -3.82 4.55 24.37
C PHE A 381 -3.07 4.25 25.65
N ILE A 382 -2.96 5.18 26.60
CA ILE A 382 -2.28 4.91 27.90
C ILE A 382 -2.77 3.63 28.58
N PRO A 383 -4.10 3.32 28.65
CA PRO A 383 -4.55 2.08 29.29
C PRO A 383 -4.07 0.82 28.56
N ILE A 384 -4.01 0.86 27.21
CA ILE A 384 -3.54 -0.27 26.39
C ILE A 384 -2.04 -0.48 26.58
N ILE A 385 -1.25 0.58 26.47
CA ILE A 385 0.19 0.53 26.65
C ILE A 385 0.54 0.08 28.07
N SER A 386 -0.09 0.64 29.10
CA SER A 386 0.11 0.22 30.48
C SER A 386 -0.21 -1.26 30.70
N PHE A 387 -1.27 -1.76 30.07
CA PHE A 387 -1.61 -3.19 30.13
C PHE A 387 -0.51 -4.07 29.49
N VAL A 388 0.00 -3.69 28.32
CA VAL A 388 1.05 -4.46 27.64
C VAL A 388 2.37 -4.39 28.40
N LEU A 389 2.77 -3.19 28.86
CA LEU A 389 4.01 -3.00 29.63
C LEU A 389 3.98 -3.67 31.00
N ALA A 390 2.81 -3.99 31.53
CA ALA A 390 2.67 -4.78 32.77
C ALA A 390 2.89 -6.29 32.56
N GLN A 391 2.96 -6.77 31.30
CA GLN A 391 3.27 -8.16 30.99
C GLN A 391 4.77 -8.41 31.04
N ASP A 392 5.17 -9.69 31.04
CA ASP A 392 6.58 -10.07 30.94
C ASP A 392 7.24 -9.40 29.72
N PRO A 393 8.39 -8.72 29.90
CA PRO A 393 9.08 -8.04 28.80
C PRO A 393 9.34 -8.91 27.57
N SER A 394 9.58 -10.21 27.74
CA SER A 394 9.78 -11.16 26.64
C SER A 394 8.51 -11.41 25.80
N MET A 395 7.34 -11.16 26.38
CA MET A 395 6.06 -11.35 25.68
C MET A 395 5.54 -10.06 25.00
N GLN A 396 6.04 -8.91 25.40
CA GLN A 396 5.53 -7.62 24.93
C GLN A 396 5.66 -7.46 23.40
N PRO A 397 6.80 -7.78 22.74
CA PRO A 397 6.91 -7.69 21.29
C PRO A 397 5.85 -8.56 20.56
N SER A 398 5.63 -9.77 21.04
CA SER A 398 4.61 -10.68 20.48
C SER A 398 3.19 -10.13 20.62
N LEU A 399 2.86 -9.49 21.73
CA LEU A 399 1.56 -8.86 21.95
C LEU A 399 1.37 -7.65 21.00
N PHE A 400 2.41 -6.83 20.84
CA PHE A 400 2.39 -5.71 19.89
C PHE A 400 2.23 -6.20 18.44
N PHE A 401 2.95 -7.27 18.04
CA PHE A 401 2.80 -7.86 16.71
C PHE A 401 1.37 -8.30 16.44
N ILE A 402 0.72 -9.00 17.38
CA ILE A 402 -0.66 -9.46 17.23
C ILE A 402 -1.64 -8.28 17.19
N ALA A 403 -1.53 -7.34 18.13
CA ALA A 403 -2.44 -6.20 18.23
C ALA A 403 -2.36 -5.31 16.98
N ASN A 404 -1.15 -4.99 16.54
CA ASN A 404 -0.93 -4.24 15.31
C ASN A 404 -1.44 -4.99 14.08
N GLY A 405 -1.16 -6.30 13.98
CA GLY A 405 -1.59 -7.13 12.86
C GLY A 405 -3.10 -7.20 12.72
N PHE A 406 -3.82 -7.35 13.83
CA PHE A 406 -5.28 -7.37 13.81
C PHE A 406 -5.87 -6.02 13.39
N LEU A 407 -5.38 -4.92 13.95
CA LEU A 407 -5.87 -3.59 13.63
C LEU A 407 -5.51 -3.19 12.20
N SER A 408 -4.30 -3.50 11.75
CA SER A 408 -3.79 -3.21 10.41
C SER A 408 -4.51 -4.02 9.32
N ALA A 409 -4.98 -5.22 9.61
CA ALA A 409 -5.81 -5.98 8.68
C ALA A 409 -7.17 -5.32 8.38
N ILE A 410 -7.64 -4.39 9.22
CA ILE A 410 -8.93 -3.72 9.09
C ILE A 410 -8.76 -2.27 8.64
N SER A 411 -7.68 -1.61 9.04
CA SER A 411 -7.42 -0.20 8.80
C SER A 411 -6.08 0.03 8.07
N ASP A 412 -5.72 1.29 7.88
CA ASP A 412 -4.48 1.69 7.20
C ASP A 412 -3.24 1.47 8.08
N ASN A 413 -2.15 0.94 7.48
CA ASN A 413 -0.90 0.60 8.17
C ASN A 413 -0.20 1.83 8.75
N VAL A 414 -0.19 2.95 8.02
CA VAL A 414 0.49 4.18 8.45
C VAL A 414 -0.17 4.71 9.71
N PHE A 415 -1.51 4.71 9.72
CA PHE A 415 -2.27 5.14 10.90
C PHE A 415 -1.96 4.27 12.12
N VAL A 416 -2.04 2.93 11.97
CA VAL A 416 -1.77 1.99 13.07
C VAL A 416 -0.36 2.15 13.60
N ALA A 417 0.64 2.17 12.71
CA ALA A 417 2.04 2.33 13.09
C ALA A 417 2.28 3.65 13.85
N THR A 418 1.71 4.76 13.34
CA THR A 418 1.87 6.08 13.97
C THR A 418 1.37 6.10 15.40
N VAL A 419 0.19 5.54 15.62
CA VAL A 419 -0.42 5.49 16.96
C VAL A 419 0.47 4.71 17.93
N TYR A 420 0.84 3.49 17.58
CA TYR A 420 1.58 2.63 18.51
C TYR A 420 3.01 3.09 18.73
N ILE A 421 3.71 3.57 17.70
CA ILE A 421 5.12 3.99 17.86
C ILE A 421 5.23 5.27 18.71
N ASN A 422 4.30 6.22 18.57
CA ASN A 422 4.29 7.44 19.37
C ASN A 422 4.06 7.13 20.86
N GLU A 423 3.15 6.22 21.16
CA GLU A 423 2.86 5.81 22.53
C GLU A 423 4.04 5.05 23.17
N VAL A 424 4.69 4.17 22.41
CA VAL A 424 5.89 3.46 22.90
C VAL A 424 7.07 4.43 23.05
N LYS A 425 7.20 5.42 22.17
CA LYS A 425 8.18 6.51 22.32
C LYS A 425 7.93 7.32 23.57
N ALA A 426 6.69 7.68 23.87
CA ALA A 426 6.32 8.36 25.10
C ALA A 426 6.69 7.54 26.36
N ALA A 427 6.49 6.21 26.33
CA ALA A 427 6.93 5.32 27.40
C ALA A 427 8.46 5.34 27.57
N TYR A 428 9.21 5.33 26.46
CA TYR A 428 10.67 5.45 26.49
C TYR A 428 11.14 6.81 27.04
N ASP A 429 10.57 7.92 26.58
CA ASP A 429 10.91 9.27 27.03
C ASP A 429 10.60 9.51 28.50
N ASN A 430 9.57 8.82 29.03
CA ASN A 430 9.24 8.81 30.46
C ASN A 430 10.06 7.80 31.28
N ASN A 431 11.07 7.15 30.70
CA ASN A 431 11.92 6.14 31.33
C ASN A 431 11.16 4.92 31.89
N LEU A 432 10.01 4.58 31.31
CA LEU A 432 9.24 3.38 31.67
C LEU A 432 9.85 2.12 31.03
N ILE A 433 10.52 2.27 29.88
CA ILE A 433 11.23 1.22 29.16
C ILE A 433 12.64 1.70 28.79
N ASN A 434 13.57 0.75 28.63
CA ASN A 434 14.93 1.06 28.18
C ASN A 434 15.02 1.11 26.63
N ARG A 435 16.20 1.47 26.11
CA ARG A 435 16.43 1.62 24.65
C ARG A 435 16.22 0.30 23.90
N GLU A 436 16.76 -0.80 24.40
CA GLU A 436 16.64 -2.13 23.77
C GLU A 436 15.17 -2.56 23.67
N GLN A 437 14.41 -2.40 24.77
CA GLN A 437 12.99 -2.71 24.79
C GLN A 437 12.21 -1.81 23.82
N PHE A 438 12.54 -0.51 23.73
CA PHE A 438 11.94 0.41 22.76
C PHE A 438 12.18 -0.05 21.31
N GLU A 439 13.40 -0.44 20.96
CA GLU A 439 13.75 -0.93 19.62
C GLU A 439 13.03 -2.25 19.31
N ASN A 440 13.00 -3.20 20.24
CA ASN A 440 12.28 -4.46 20.05
C ASN A 440 10.78 -4.25 19.82
N LEU A 441 10.16 -3.35 20.57
CA LEU A 441 8.77 -2.99 20.39
C LEU A 441 8.53 -2.29 19.04
N ALA A 442 9.43 -1.41 18.59
CA ALA A 442 9.36 -0.76 17.30
C ALA A 442 9.45 -1.76 16.13
N VAL A 443 10.34 -2.76 16.23
CA VAL A 443 10.43 -3.88 15.27
C VAL A 443 9.11 -4.67 15.23
N ALA A 444 8.54 -4.98 16.39
CA ALA A 444 7.29 -5.71 16.51
C ALA A 444 6.10 -4.91 15.94
N ILE A 445 6.07 -3.59 16.17
CA ILE A 445 5.06 -2.68 15.58
C ILE A 445 5.18 -2.67 14.07
N ASN A 446 6.38 -2.45 13.53
CA ASN A 446 6.61 -2.39 12.09
C ASN A 446 6.22 -3.69 11.39
N THR A 447 6.71 -4.81 11.90
CA THR A 447 6.44 -6.13 11.30
C THR A 447 4.99 -6.57 11.52
N GLY A 448 4.40 -6.25 12.67
CA GLY A 448 3.00 -6.49 12.97
C GLY A 448 2.04 -5.70 12.07
N THR A 449 2.34 -4.44 11.76
CA THR A 449 1.51 -3.65 10.85
C THR A 449 1.62 -4.13 9.40
N ASN A 450 2.78 -4.57 8.96
CA ASN A 450 3.05 -4.91 7.56
C ASN A 450 2.65 -6.35 7.19
N ILE A 451 3.01 -7.34 8.02
CA ILE A 451 2.94 -8.75 7.62
C ILE A 451 1.51 -9.28 7.64
N PRO A 452 0.72 -9.18 8.73
CA PRO A 452 -0.65 -9.68 8.75
C PRO A 452 -1.64 -8.85 7.92
N SER A 453 -1.30 -7.63 7.56
CA SER A 453 -2.16 -6.71 6.81
C SER A 453 -2.53 -7.20 5.41
N ILE A 454 -1.74 -8.13 4.82
CA ILE A 454 -2.11 -8.79 3.55
C ILE A 454 -3.43 -9.57 3.64
N ALA A 455 -3.99 -9.77 4.82
CA ALA A 455 -5.26 -10.46 5.01
C ALA A 455 -6.42 -9.85 4.24
N THR A 456 -6.41 -8.54 4.07
CA THR A 456 -7.51 -7.82 3.41
C THR A 456 -7.00 -6.70 2.49
N PRO A 457 -7.79 -6.32 1.48
CA PRO A 457 -7.45 -5.16 0.65
C PRO A 457 -7.31 -3.84 1.42
N ASN A 458 -8.00 -3.68 2.54
CA ASN A 458 -7.94 -2.46 3.33
C ASN A 458 -6.64 -2.34 4.13
N GLY A 459 -6.07 -3.49 4.52
CA GLY A 459 -4.81 -3.53 5.26
C GLY A 459 -3.58 -3.24 4.42
N GLN A 460 -3.65 -3.44 3.10
CA GLN A 460 -2.52 -3.20 2.19
C GLN A 460 -2.87 -2.20 1.10
N ALA A 461 -2.19 -1.07 1.08
CA ALA A 461 -2.42 -0.03 0.07
C ALA A 461 -2.29 -0.55 -1.37
N ALA A 462 -1.31 -1.42 -1.64
CA ALA A 462 -1.14 -2.08 -2.93
C ALA A 462 -2.35 -2.95 -3.34
N PHE A 463 -2.95 -3.67 -2.38
CA PHE A 463 -4.14 -4.49 -2.63
C PHE A 463 -5.39 -3.64 -2.87
N LEU A 464 -5.56 -2.59 -2.07
CA LEU A 464 -6.66 -1.64 -2.25
C LEU A 464 -6.57 -0.95 -3.62
N PHE A 465 -5.37 -0.51 -4.00
CA PHE A 465 -5.11 0.13 -5.28
C PHE A 465 -5.38 -0.82 -6.45
N LEU A 466 -4.93 -2.07 -6.37
CA LEU A 466 -5.23 -3.09 -7.37
C LEU A 466 -6.74 -3.32 -7.50
N LEU A 467 -7.47 -3.44 -6.38
CA LEU A 467 -8.91 -3.71 -6.38
C LEU A 467 -9.75 -2.54 -6.90
N THR A 468 -9.27 -1.29 -6.72
CA THR A 468 -9.96 -0.09 -7.22
C THR A 468 -9.58 0.27 -8.65
N SER A 469 -8.56 -0.39 -9.21
CA SER A 469 -8.11 -0.15 -10.58
C SER A 469 -9.08 -0.66 -11.66
N SER A 470 -8.93 -0.15 -12.87
CA SER A 470 -9.67 -0.65 -14.04
C SER A 470 -9.34 -2.10 -14.40
N LEU A 471 -8.25 -2.66 -13.89
CA LEU A 471 -7.87 -4.06 -14.10
C LEU A 471 -8.78 -5.03 -13.35
N ALA A 472 -9.17 -4.72 -12.11
CA ALA A 472 -9.91 -5.64 -11.25
C ALA A 472 -11.19 -6.22 -11.91
N PRO A 473 -12.08 -5.41 -12.52
CA PRO A 473 -13.23 -5.95 -13.25
C PRO A 473 -12.82 -6.76 -14.48
N LEU A 474 -11.75 -6.40 -15.20
CA LEU A 474 -11.30 -7.12 -16.39
C LEU A 474 -10.89 -8.56 -16.08
N ILE A 475 -10.21 -8.78 -14.95
CA ILE A 475 -9.74 -10.10 -14.52
C ILE A 475 -10.68 -10.79 -13.52
N ASN A 476 -11.90 -10.28 -13.35
CA ASN A 476 -12.88 -10.78 -12.39
C ASN A 476 -12.33 -10.88 -10.95
N LEU A 477 -11.54 -9.88 -10.52
CA LEU A 477 -11.01 -9.77 -9.17
C LEU A 477 -11.97 -9.00 -8.28
N SER A 478 -12.58 -9.68 -7.31
CA SER A 478 -13.47 -9.09 -6.31
C SER A 478 -12.80 -9.05 -4.94
N TYR A 479 -13.35 -8.28 -4.01
CA TYR A 479 -12.86 -8.20 -2.62
C TYR A 479 -12.69 -9.59 -1.99
N PHE A 480 -13.76 -10.40 -1.99
CA PHE A 480 -13.72 -11.75 -1.38
C PHE A 480 -12.75 -12.68 -2.09
N ARG A 481 -12.64 -12.59 -3.42
CA ARG A 481 -11.67 -13.40 -4.17
C ARG A 481 -10.24 -13.01 -3.81
N MET A 482 -9.96 -11.72 -3.67
CA MET A 482 -8.65 -11.26 -3.21
C MET A 482 -8.32 -11.77 -1.81
N VAL A 483 -9.25 -11.69 -0.86
CA VAL A 483 -9.08 -12.24 0.50
C VAL A 483 -8.82 -13.73 0.47
N ILE A 484 -9.57 -14.52 -0.33
CA ILE A 484 -9.35 -15.97 -0.46
C ILE A 484 -7.98 -16.28 -1.04
N MET A 485 -7.54 -15.56 -2.07
CA MET A 485 -6.21 -15.74 -2.68
C MET A 485 -5.08 -15.30 -1.73
N ALA A 486 -5.28 -14.28 -0.93
CA ALA A 486 -4.32 -13.82 0.07
C ALA A 486 -4.23 -14.74 1.31
N LEU A 487 -5.29 -15.50 1.62
CA LEU A 487 -5.41 -16.28 2.85
C LEU A 487 -4.24 -17.25 3.11
N PRO A 488 -3.74 -18.05 2.15
CA PRO A 488 -2.59 -18.92 2.38
C PRO A 488 -1.34 -18.13 2.80
N TYR A 489 -1.10 -16.97 2.16
CA TYR A 489 -0.01 -16.07 2.52
C TYR A 489 -0.22 -15.48 3.91
N THR A 490 -1.40 -14.96 4.19
CA THR A 490 -1.74 -14.39 5.50
C THR A 490 -1.43 -15.36 6.63
N ILE A 491 -1.88 -16.62 6.51
CA ILE A 491 -1.66 -17.64 7.55
C ILE A 491 -0.16 -17.93 7.70
N VAL A 492 0.53 -18.25 6.61
CA VAL A 492 1.95 -18.63 6.67
C VAL A 492 2.80 -17.47 7.17
N LEU A 493 2.63 -16.28 6.61
CA LEU A 493 3.48 -15.13 6.95
C LEU A 493 3.20 -14.60 8.35
N SER A 494 1.95 -14.62 8.83
CA SER A 494 1.62 -14.25 10.21
C SER A 494 2.23 -15.23 11.22
N ILE A 495 2.18 -16.54 10.95
CA ILE A 495 2.80 -17.55 11.81
C ILE A 495 4.32 -17.39 11.82
N VAL A 496 4.95 -17.26 10.64
CA VAL A 496 6.40 -17.08 10.54
C VAL A 496 6.82 -15.77 11.18
N GLY A 497 6.13 -14.66 10.91
CA GLY A 497 6.41 -13.36 11.51
C GLY A 497 6.30 -13.38 13.03
N PHE A 498 5.18 -13.92 13.55
CA PHE A 498 4.99 -14.08 14.99
C PHE A 498 6.08 -14.95 15.65
N THR A 499 6.40 -16.09 15.02
CA THR A 499 7.43 -17.00 15.52
C THR A 499 8.80 -16.32 15.51
N SER A 500 9.12 -15.57 14.46
CA SER A 500 10.37 -14.82 14.37
C SER A 500 10.45 -13.72 15.45
N VAL A 501 9.37 -12.96 15.66
CA VAL A 501 9.28 -11.96 16.75
C VAL A 501 9.51 -12.63 18.11
N TYR A 502 8.85 -13.76 18.37
CA TYR A 502 8.97 -14.46 19.65
C TYR A 502 10.37 -14.98 19.96
N TYR A 503 11.14 -15.41 18.93
CA TYR A 503 12.47 -16.01 19.14
C TYR A 503 13.62 -15.02 18.99
N PHE A 504 13.45 -13.90 18.27
CA PHE A 504 14.52 -12.96 17.99
C PHE A 504 14.42 -11.64 18.74
N LEU A 505 13.26 -11.32 19.34
CA LEU A 505 13.03 -10.14 20.18
C LEU A 505 12.71 -10.53 21.62
#